data_f178eaa54470c6008a28e066d499932d
#
_entry.id   f178eaa54470c6008a28e066d499932d
#
_cell.length_a   1.000
_cell.length_b   1.000
_cell.length_c   1.000
_cell.angle_alpha   90.00
_cell.angle_beta   90.00
_cell.angle_gamma   90.00
#
_symmetry.space_group_name_H-M   'P 1'
#
loop_
_entity.id
_entity.type
_entity.pdbx_description
1 polymer ?
#
loop_
_entity_poly.entity_id
_entity_poly.type
_entity_poly.pdbx_seq_one_letter_code
_entity_poly.pdbx_strand_id
1 'polypeptide(L)'
;MNLRIFSLALLATVVLFVGNASAQNKKFYIFLCFGQSNMEGNAHIQPQDTVVDPRLQVLETVDCPNLKRAKGNWYTAVPPLARCNTGLTPADYFGRTLIATLPPDVTVGIVNVSVAGCKIELFQKDSYKDYAATAPSWMVNMINEYGGNPYGHLVEMAKLAQKSGVIKGILLHQGESNPNDTLWTLKVKSIYDMLLKDLHLKAKKVPLLAGQLVNEDQGGKCAAMNHIIDKLPEVISNAYVINSSGCPAASDKLHFTAEGYRVLGTRYGLQMLNLLGYKAPATTYPIQVQTTGNAGR
;
A
#
# COMPACT_ATOMS: atom_id res chain seq x y z
N MET A 1 -22.32 -16.11 79.60
CA MET A 1 -22.52 -14.98 78.66
C MET A 1 -21.64 -15.25 77.43
N ASN A 2 -22.25 -15.90 76.43
CA ASN A 2 -21.51 -16.45 75.27
C ASN A 2 -21.58 -15.49 74.09
N LEU A 3 -20.44 -14.91 73.67
CA LEU A 3 -20.29 -14.02 72.52
C LEU A 3 -20.05 -14.90 71.33
N ARG A 4 -21.02 -14.93 70.37
CA ARG A 4 -20.86 -15.60 69.05
C ARG A 4 -20.28 -14.60 68.07
N ILE A 5 -19.08 -14.87 67.59
CA ILE A 5 -18.40 -14.15 66.54
C ILE A 5 -18.96 -14.66 65.18
N PHE A 6 -19.66 -13.82 64.46
CA PHE A 6 -20.03 -14.08 63.06
C PHE A 6 -18.88 -13.66 62.16
N SER A 7 -18.20 -14.61 61.53
CA SER A 7 -17.24 -14.36 60.45
C SER A 7 -18.01 -14.23 59.13
N LEU A 8 -18.06 -13.00 58.57
CA LEU A 8 -18.53 -12.76 57.23
C LEU A 8 -17.39 -13.06 56.26
N ALA A 9 -17.48 -14.14 55.51
CA ALA A 9 -16.59 -14.43 54.37
C ALA A 9 -17.07 -13.62 53.15
N LEU A 10 -16.30 -12.58 52.80
CA LEU A 10 -16.51 -11.79 51.59
C LEU A 10 -15.93 -12.55 50.37
N LEU A 11 -16.81 -13.17 49.59
CA LEU A 11 -16.42 -13.87 48.34
C LEU A 11 -16.26 -12.83 47.25
N ALA A 12 -15.03 -12.42 46.96
CA ALA A 12 -14.72 -11.53 45.85
C ALA A 12 -14.77 -12.32 44.51
N THR A 13 -15.83 -12.16 43.77
CA THR A 13 -15.95 -12.73 42.42
C THR A 13 -15.12 -11.88 41.46
N VAL A 14 -13.94 -12.34 41.09
CA VAL A 14 -13.11 -11.74 40.01
C VAL A 14 -13.72 -12.15 38.68
N VAL A 15 -14.48 -11.27 38.04
CA VAL A 15 -14.97 -11.43 36.69
C VAL A 15 -13.77 -11.15 35.72
N LEU A 16 -13.12 -12.22 35.30
CA LEU A 16 -12.13 -12.14 34.21
C LEU A 16 -12.86 -11.80 32.89
N PHE A 17 -12.83 -10.55 32.47
CA PHE A 17 -13.14 -10.17 31.12
C PHE A 17 -12.08 -10.78 30.18
N VAL A 18 -12.31 -11.98 29.69
CA VAL A 18 -11.57 -12.55 28.56
C VAL A 18 -12.03 -11.78 27.34
N GLY A 19 -11.41 -10.63 27.07
CA GLY A 19 -11.53 -9.96 25.81
C GLY A 19 -11.11 -10.95 24.73
N ASN A 20 -12.01 -11.32 23.82
CA ASN A 20 -11.67 -12.07 22.61
C ASN A 20 -10.68 -11.23 21.77
N ALA A 21 -9.39 -11.31 22.08
CA ALA A 21 -8.35 -10.88 21.18
C ALA A 21 -8.42 -11.82 19.97
N SER A 22 -9.12 -11.41 18.92
CA SER A 22 -9.09 -12.13 17.64
C SER A 22 -7.61 -12.27 17.24
N ALA A 23 -7.14 -13.51 17.23
CA ALA A 23 -5.75 -13.77 16.86
C ALA A 23 -5.55 -13.32 15.42
N GLN A 24 -4.53 -12.46 15.22
CA GLN A 24 -4.14 -11.97 13.90
C GLN A 24 -4.01 -13.14 12.90
N ASN A 25 -4.73 -13.08 11.79
CA ASN A 25 -4.67 -14.13 10.76
C ASN A 25 -3.30 -14.10 10.05
N LYS A 26 -2.45 -15.07 10.34
CA LYS A 26 -1.10 -15.18 9.77
C LYS A 26 -1.08 -15.43 8.26
N LYS A 27 -2.21 -15.82 7.67
CA LYS A 27 -2.40 -16.03 6.22
C LYS A 27 -3.06 -14.85 5.53
N PHE A 28 -3.32 -13.76 6.22
CA PHE A 28 -3.72 -12.49 5.61
C PHE A 28 -2.48 -11.59 5.52
N TYR A 29 -1.89 -11.50 4.33
CA TYR A 29 -0.70 -10.71 4.04
C TYR A 29 -1.10 -9.30 3.64
N ILE A 30 -0.68 -8.31 4.41
CA ILE A 30 -1.03 -6.91 4.22
C ILE A 30 0.17 -6.15 3.67
N PHE A 31 -0.09 -5.28 2.70
CA PHE A 31 0.90 -4.41 2.08
C PHE A 31 0.44 -2.96 2.17
N LEU A 32 1.34 -2.10 2.68
CA LEU A 32 1.10 -0.67 2.76
C LEU A 32 1.61 -0.02 1.48
N CYS A 33 0.83 0.87 0.90
CA CYS A 33 1.20 1.65 -0.27
C CYS A 33 1.14 3.13 0.05
N PHE A 34 2.17 3.88 -0.35
CA PHE A 34 2.17 5.34 -0.22
C PHE A 34 2.99 5.98 -1.33
N GLY A 35 2.73 7.25 -1.60
CA GLY A 35 3.41 7.99 -2.65
C GLY A 35 2.57 9.10 -3.24
N GLN A 36 2.75 9.34 -4.54
CA GLN A 36 2.01 10.37 -5.27
C GLN A 36 1.13 9.77 -6.37
N SER A 37 0.78 10.53 -7.40
CA SER A 37 -0.23 10.17 -8.42
C SER A 37 -0.04 8.78 -9.04
N ASN A 38 1.19 8.34 -9.29
CA ASN A 38 1.46 7.01 -9.83
C ASN A 38 1.19 5.87 -8.83
N MET A 39 1.22 6.12 -7.52
CA MET A 39 0.77 5.14 -6.52
C MET A 39 -0.71 5.33 -6.17
N GLU A 40 -1.23 6.55 -6.24
CA GLU A 40 -2.64 6.84 -6.03
C GLU A 40 -3.54 6.20 -7.08
N GLY A 41 -3.10 6.22 -8.34
CA GLY A 41 -3.81 5.68 -9.50
C GLY A 41 -4.31 6.76 -10.45
N ASN A 42 -3.70 6.83 -11.64
CA ASN A 42 -3.99 7.87 -12.64
C ASN A 42 -4.59 7.33 -13.94
N ALA A 43 -4.40 6.06 -14.28
CA ALA A 43 -4.91 5.53 -15.54
C ALA A 43 -6.38 5.08 -15.44
N HIS A 44 -7.08 5.16 -16.58
CA HIS A 44 -8.44 4.66 -16.68
C HIS A 44 -8.52 3.16 -16.36
N ILE A 45 -9.47 2.81 -15.50
CA ILE A 45 -9.81 1.43 -15.18
C ILE A 45 -10.54 0.83 -16.39
N GLN A 46 -10.06 -0.33 -16.85
CA GLN A 46 -10.63 -1.04 -17.98
C GLN A 46 -11.44 -2.27 -17.53
N PRO A 47 -12.32 -2.86 -18.34
CA PRO A 47 -13.16 -3.98 -17.92
C PRO A 47 -12.38 -5.15 -17.30
N GLN A 48 -11.20 -5.51 -17.83
CA GLN A 48 -10.37 -6.57 -17.28
C GLN A 48 -9.86 -6.26 -15.86
N ASP A 49 -9.75 -4.99 -15.50
CA ASP A 49 -9.26 -4.57 -14.18
C ASP A 49 -10.34 -4.72 -13.09
N THR A 50 -11.61 -4.87 -13.49
CA THR A 50 -12.74 -5.01 -12.55
C THR A 50 -12.99 -6.46 -12.12
N VAL A 51 -12.42 -7.44 -12.81
CA VAL A 51 -12.51 -8.85 -12.43
C VAL A 51 -11.39 -9.17 -11.44
N VAL A 52 -11.73 -9.35 -10.17
CA VAL A 52 -10.76 -9.50 -9.07
C VAL A 52 -11.07 -10.76 -8.27
N ASP A 53 -10.02 -11.53 -7.97
CA ASP A 53 -10.11 -12.67 -7.03
C ASP A 53 -10.52 -12.13 -5.63
N PRO A 54 -11.54 -12.71 -4.97
CA PRO A 54 -12.01 -12.23 -3.66
C PRO A 54 -10.95 -12.34 -2.55
N ARG A 55 -9.88 -13.12 -2.75
CA ARG A 55 -8.74 -13.15 -1.82
C ARG A 55 -7.86 -11.88 -1.90
N LEU A 56 -7.99 -11.09 -2.97
CA LEU A 56 -7.35 -9.77 -3.04
C LEU A 56 -8.30 -8.73 -2.48
N GLN A 57 -7.90 -8.08 -1.41
CA GLN A 57 -8.72 -7.13 -0.68
C GLN A 57 -8.06 -5.76 -0.56
N VAL A 58 -8.86 -4.73 -0.43
CA VAL A 58 -8.45 -3.36 -0.11
C VAL A 58 -9.11 -2.93 1.19
N LEU A 59 -8.33 -2.35 2.10
CA LEU A 59 -8.88 -1.61 3.23
C LEU A 59 -9.23 -0.21 2.74
N GLU A 60 -10.53 0.12 2.77
CA GLU A 60 -10.93 1.45 2.36
C GLU A 60 -10.40 2.49 3.34
N THR A 61 -9.63 3.46 2.83
CA THR A 61 -8.95 4.44 3.66
C THR A 61 -9.73 5.74 3.84
N VAL A 62 -10.76 5.96 3.04
CA VAL A 62 -11.71 7.09 3.12
C VAL A 62 -13.13 6.60 2.88
N ASP A 63 -14.14 7.39 3.24
CA ASP A 63 -15.52 7.04 2.90
C ASP A 63 -15.80 7.28 1.42
N CYS A 64 -16.23 6.25 0.70
CA CYS A 64 -16.54 6.27 -0.73
C CYS A 64 -18.01 5.88 -1.01
N PRO A 65 -18.97 6.78 -0.78
CA PRO A 65 -20.40 6.48 -0.95
C PRO A 65 -20.75 6.05 -2.38
N ASN A 66 -20.10 6.63 -3.40
CA ASN A 66 -20.25 6.26 -4.81
C ASN A 66 -19.85 4.82 -5.11
N LEU A 67 -18.93 4.25 -4.33
CA LEU A 67 -18.49 2.86 -4.42
C LEU A 67 -19.19 1.96 -3.38
N LYS A 68 -20.04 2.52 -2.55
CA LYS A 68 -20.66 1.83 -1.39
C LYS A 68 -19.61 1.24 -0.44
N ARG A 69 -18.49 1.95 -0.25
CA ARG A 69 -17.41 1.57 0.63
C ARG A 69 -17.26 2.58 1.77
N ALA A 70 -17.16 2.06 2.98
CA ALA A 70 -16.94 2.86 4.18
C ALA A 70 -15.51 2.71 4.67
N LYS A 71 -14.89 3.80 5.15
CA LYS A 71 -13.58 3.83 5.77
C LYS A 71 -13.42 2.72 6.81
N GLY A 72 -12.28 2.05 6.80
CA GLY A 72 -11.91 1.05 7.78
C GLY A 72 -12.46 -0.36 7.54
N ASN A 73 -13.19 -0.58 6.46
CA ASN A 73 -13.70 -1.90 6.08
C ASN A 73 -12.91 -2.50 4.91
N TRP A 74 -12.81 -3.82 4.91
CA TRP A 74 -12.22 -4.58 3.81
C TRP A 74 -13.24 -4.87 2.72
N TYR A 75 -12.80 -4.72 1.46
CA TYR A 75 -13.59 -5.01 0.27
C TYR A 75 -12.73 -5.78 -0.74
N THR A 76 -13.36 -6.57 -1.63
CA THR A 76 -12.64 -7.06 -2.80
C THR A 76 -12.00 -5.89 -3.53
N ALA A 77 -10.70 -6.00 -3.85
CA ALA A 77 -9.89 -4.92 -4.36
C ALA A 77 -10.19 -4.58 -5.83
N VAL A 78 -11.47 -4.34 -6.13
CA VAL A 78 -11.86 -3.76 -7.43
C VAL A 78 -11.41 -2.31 -7.42
N PRO A 79 -10.60 -1.84 -8.40
CA PRO A 79 -10.13 -0.46 -8.41
C PRO A 79 -11.30 0.55 -8.44
N PRO A 80 -11.11 1.76 -7.89
CA PRO A 80 -9.85 2.32 -7.39
C PRO A 80 -9.46 1.79 -6.01
N LEU A 81 -8.15 1.83 -5.67
CA LEU A 81 -7.59 1.29 -4.42
C LEU A 81 -7.03 2.36 -3.46
N ALA A 82 -7.20 3.63 -3.77
CA ALA A 82 -6.76 4.74 -2.92
C ALA A 82 -7.95 5.60 -2.47
N ARG A 83 -8.36 6.58 -3.27
CA ARG A 83 -9.50 7.45 -3.01
C ARG A 83 -10.61 7.20 -4.04
N CYS A 84 -11.82 7.64 -3.76
CA CYS A 84 -13.05 7.26 -4.46
C CYS A 84 -13.05 7.48 -5.99
N ASN A 85 -12.30 8.47 -6.46
CA ASN A 85 -12.29 8.89 -7.87
C ASN A 85 -10.91 8.78 -8.51
N THR A 86 -10.05 7.90 -7.98
CA THR A 86 -8.74 7.61 -8.57
C THR A 86 -8.84 6.51 -9.64
N GLY A 87 -7.74 6.22 -10.31
CA GLY A 87 -7.69 5.25 -11.38
C GLY A 87 -6.95 3.96 -11.01
N LEU A 88 -6.47 3.26 -12.03
CA LEU A 88 -5.63 2.08 -11.87
C LEU A 88 -4.27 2.47 -11.31
N THR A 89 -3.73 1.67 -10.40
CA THR A 89 -2.45 1.85 -9.71
C THR A 89 -1.59 0.59 -9.87
N PRO A 90 -0.26 0.65 -9.73
CA PRO A 90 0.56 -0.57 -9.71
C PRO A 90 0.18 -1.54 -8.60
N ALA A 91 -0.44 -1.08 -7.50
CA ALA A 91 -0.90 -1.95 -6.41
C ALA A 91 -1.96 -2.97 -6.84
N ASP A 92 -2.76 -2.67 -7.90
CA ASP A 92 -3.74 -3.61 -8.46
C ASP A 92 -3.06 -4.88 -8.98
N TYR A 93 -2.09 -4.73 -9.87
CA TYR A 93 -1.41 -5.87 -10.49
C TYR A 93 -0.32 -6.46 -9.61
N PHE A 94 0.19 -5.71 -8.64
CA PHE A 94 0.96 -6.26 -7.53
C PHE A 94 0.14 -7.32 -6.79
N GLY A 95 -1.04 -6.97 -6.32
CA GLY A 95 -1.91 -7.88 -5.58
C GLY A 95 -2.34 -9.11 -6.41
N ARG A 96 -2.72 -8.89 -7.68
CA ARG A 96 -3.09 -9.98 -8.62
C ARG A 96 -1.95 -10.95 -8.84
N THR A 97 -0.71 -10.45 -9.00
CA THR A 97 0.48 -11.28 -9.17
C THR A 97 0.75 -12.14 -7.92
N LEU A 98 0.56 -11.58 -6.74
CA LEU A 98 0.67 -12.35 -5.50
C LEU A 98 -0.39 -13.45 -5.43
N ILE A 99 -1.66 -13.12 -5.66
CA ILE A 99 -2.78 -14.08 -5.58
C ILE A 99 -2.63 -15.22 -6.57
N ALA A 100 -2.09 -14.96 -7.76
CA ALA A 100 -1.87 -15.97 -8.77
C ALA A 100 -0.83 -17.04 -8.36
N THR A 101 0.02 -16.74 -7.37
CA THR A 101 1.15 -17.61 -6.97
C THR A 101 1.02 -18.12 -5.54
N LEU A 102 0.45 -17.33 -4.64
CA LEU A 102 0.33 -17.69 -3.22
C LEU A 102 -0.66 -18.84 -3.01
N PRO A 103 -0.47 -19.66 -1.96
CA PRO A 103 -1.41 -20.73 -1.61
C PRO A 103 -2.87 -20.25 -1.56
N PRO A 104 -3.85 -21.12 -1.88
CA PRO A 104 -5.26 -20.73 -2.00
C PRO A 104 -5.89 -20.24 -0.68
N ASP A 105 -5.27 -20.54 0.44
CA ASP A 105 -5.70 -20.12 1.78
C ASP A 105 -5.03 -18.81 2.25
N VAL A 106 -4.21 -18.16 1.39
CA VAL A 106 -3.61 -16.86 1.65
C VAL A 106 -4.48 -15.77 1.05
N THR A 107 -4.80 -14.77 1.86
CA THR A 107 -5.45 -13.52 1.46
C THR A 107 -4.40 -12.41 1.36
N VAL A 108 -4.55 -11.51 0.40
CA VAL A 108 -3.70 -10.33 0.21
C VAL A 108 -4.52 -9.08 0.45
N GLY A 109 -4.04 -8.17 1.29
CA GLY A 109 -4.68 -6.90 1.60
C GLY A 109 -3.81 -5.71 1.20
N ILE A 110 -4.43 -4.73 0.56
CA ILE A 110 -3.80 -3.46 0.17
C ILE A 110 -4.34 -2.34 1.07
N VAL A 111 -3.44 -1.51 1.57
CA VAL A 111 -3.76 -0.25 2.27
C VAL A 111 -3.02 0.86 1.54
N ASN A 112 -3.73 1.71 0.81
CA ASN A 112 -3.12 2.75 -0.03
C ASN A 112 -3.50 4.16 0.47
N VAL A 113 -2.49 4.92 0.91
CA VAL A 113 -2.61 6.34 1.25
C VAL A 113 -1.60 7.10 0.41
N SER A 114 -2.07 7.72 -0.66
CA SER A 114 -1.25 8.45 -1.62
C SER A 114 -1.91 9.78 -1.98
N VAL A 115 -1.10 10.79 -2.30
CA VAL A 115 -1.56 12.14 -2.64
C VAL A 115 -0.93 12.60 -3.93
N ALA A 116 -1.73 12.77 -4.98
CA ALA A 116 -1.23 13.22 -6.28
C ALA A 116 -0.42 14.52 -6.17
N GLY A 117 0.70 14.59 -6.91
CA GLY A 117 1.56 15.78 -6.98
C GLY A 117 2.35 16.11 -5.74
N CYS A 118 2.24 15.36 -4.65
CA CYS A 118 2.94 15.69 -3.42
C CYS A 118 4.45 15.40 -3.50
N LYS A 119 5.22 16.19 -2.77
CA LYS A 119 6.60 15.86 -2.43
C LYS A 119 6.62 14.83 -1.29
N ILE A 120 7.76 14.15 -1.14
CA ILE A 120 7.97 13.14 -0.08
C ILE A 120 7.82 13.73 1.33
N GLU A 121 8.08 15.01 1.49
CA GLU A 121 7.96 15.79 2.74
C GLU A 121 6.56 15.72 3.34
N LEU A 122 5.52 15.52 2.53
CA LEU A 122 4.15 15.35 3.04
C LEU A 122 4.00 14.12 3.97
N PHE A 123 4.87 13.12 3.82
CA PHE A 123 4.86 11.94 4.67
C PHE A 123 5.87 11.99 5.83
N GLN A 124 6.61 13.10 6.00
CA GLN A 124 7.54 13.29 7.13
C GLN A 124 6.83 13.99 8.29
N LYS A 125 6.95 13.44 9.52
CA LYS A 125 6.30 13.98 10.73
C LYS A 125 6.64 15.42 11.03
N ASP A 126 7.88 15.81 10.74
CA ASP A 126 8.39 17.13 11.14
C ASP A 126 8.13 18.22 10.08
N SER A 127 7.80 17.86 8.84
CA SER A 127 7.65 18.80 7.72
C SER A 127 6.26 18.78 7.05
N TYR A 128 5.40 17.80 7.31
CA TYR A 128 4.13 17.70 6.60
C TYR A 128 3.21 18.90 6.82
N LYS A 129 3.23 19.51 8.03
CA LYS A 129 2.37 20.67 8.34
C LYS A 129 2.74 21.88 7.53
N ASP A 130 4.04 22.23 7.49
CA ASP A 130 4.55 23.38 6.75
C ASP A 130 4.37 23.14 5.24
N TYR A 131 4.59 21.90 4.78
CA TYR A 131 4.32 21.53 3.40
C TYR A 131 2.84 21.69 3.05
N ALA A 132 1.93 21.13 3.85
CA ALA A 132 0.49 21.23 3.63
C ALA A 132 -0.02 22.67 3.66
N ALA A 133 0.54 23.52 4.52
CA ALA A 133 0.18 24.95 4.62
C ALA A 133 0.51 25.75 3.36
N THR A 134 1.49 25.30 2.57
CA THR A 134 1.91 25.93 1.30
C THR A 134 1.42 25.20 0.06
N ALA A 135 0.69 24.08 0.23
CA ALA A 135 0.19 23.29 -0.87
C ALA A 135 -0.93 24.01 -1.65
N PRO A 136 -1.06 23.79 -2.95
CA PRO A 136 -2.15 24.36 -3.73
C PRO A 136 -3.51 23.80 -3.27
N SER A 137 -4.58 24.57 -3.43
CA SER A 137 -5.92 24.24 -2.91
C SER A 137 -6.42 22.84 -3.33
N TRP A 138 -6.16 22.44 -4.57
CA TRP A 138 -6.54 21.11 -5.06
C TRP A 138 -5.84 19.98 -4.29
N MET A 139 -4.58 20.17 -3.87
CA MET A 139 -3.85 19.18 -3.07
C MET A 139 -4.30 19.23 -1.60
N VAL A 140 -4.59 20.41 -1.07
CA VAL A 140 -5.15 20.57 0.29
C VAL A 140 -6.44 19.77 0.45
N ASN A 141 -7.31 19.76 -0.56
CA ASN A 141 -8.53 18.95 -0.54
C ASN A 141 -8.21 17.46 -0.38
N MET A 142 -7.23 16.94 -1.13
CA MET A 142 -6.79 15.54 -1.00
C MET A 142 -6.17 15.24 0.36
N ILE A 143 -5.35 16.15 0.87
CA ILE A 143 -4.73 16.05 2.21
C ILE A 143 -5.82 15.98 3.28
N ASN A 144 -6.87 16.80 3.14
CA ASN A 144 -8.00 16.84 4.08
C ASN A 144 -8.83 15.56 4.11
N GLU A 145 -8.96 14.83 2.97
CA GLU A 145 -9.57 13.50 2.95
C GLU A 145 -8.85 12.51 3.89
N TYR A 146 -7.56 12.74 4.13
CA TYR A 146 -6.72 12.00 5.07
C TYR A 146 -6.55 12.71 6.43
N GLY A 147 -7.51 13.56 6.81
CA GLY A 147 -7.50 14.26 8.10
C GLY A 147 -6.37 15.28 8.27
N GLY A 148 -5.85 15.81 7.17
CA GLY A 148 -4.76 16.78 7.17
C GLY A 148 -3.36 16.21 7.41
N ASN A 149 -3.25 14.89 7.61
CA ASN A 149 -1.98 14.20 7.92
C ASN A 149 -1.92 12.82 7.25
N PRO A 150 -1.52 12.73 5.97
CA PRO A 150 -1.45 11.46 5.24
C PRO A 150 -0.57 10.40 5.91
N TYR A 151 0.58 10.78 6.50
CA TYR A 151 1.39 9.83 7.26
C TYR A 151 0.65 9.25 8.48
N GLY A 152 0.05 10.12 9.29
CA GLY A 152 -0.71 9.70 10.46
C GLY A 152 -1.90 8.82 10.07
N HIS A 153 -2.55 9.13 8.96
CA HIS A 153 -3.65 8.36 8.40
C HIS A 153 -3.18 6.97 7.92
N LEU A 154 -2.04 6.88 7.23
CA LEU A 154 -1.44 5.60 6.86
C LEU A 154 -1.17 4.73 8.09
N VAL A 155 -0.63 5.32 9.15
CA VAL A 155 -0.37 4.60 10.43
C VAL A 155 -1.67 4.15 11.08
N GLU A 156 -2.72 4.98 11.10
CA GLU A 156 -4.06 4.63 11.62
C GLU A 156 -4.63 3.43 10.88
N MET A 157 -4.67 3.49 9.55
CA MET A 157 -5.20 2.41 8.71
C MET A 157 -4.36 1.15 8.79
N ALA A 158 -3.03 1.27 8.88
CA ALA A 158 -2.14 0.13 9.08
C ALA A 158 -2.37 -0.57 10.43
N LYS A 159 -2.57 0.18 11.51
CA LYS A 159 -2.92 -0.38 12.83
C LYS A 159 -4.27 -1.10 12.80
N LEU A 160 -5.24 -0.54 12.07
CA LEU A 160 -6.52 -1.21 11.87
C LEU A 160 -6.34 -2.51 11.08
N ALA A 161 -5.58 -2.48 9.99
CA ALA A 161 -5.25 -3.64 9.17
C ALA A 161 -4.53 -4.75 9.97
N GLN A 162 -3.62 -4.37 10.89
CA GLN A 162 -2.92 -5.32 11.76
C GLN A 162 -3.85 -6.14 12.66
N LYS A 163 -5.07 -5.69 12.92
CA LYS A 163 -6.07 -6.50 13.65
C LYS A 163 -6.55 -7.69 12.82
N SER A 164 -6.50 -7.59 11.50
CA SER A 164 -6.95 -8.63 10.57
C SER A 164 -5.82 -9.54 10.09
N GLY A 165 -4.61 -8.99 9.84
CA GLY A 165 -3.53 -9.74 9.21
C GLY A 165 -2.14 -9.19 9.52
N VAL A 166 -1.14 -9.68 8.81
CA VAL A 166 0.29 -9.39 9.05
C VAL A 166 0.83 -8.50 7.94
N ILE A 167 1.39 -7.34 8.29
CA ILE A 167 2.10 -6.49 7.32
C ILE A 167 3.36 -7.19 6.84
N LYS A 168 3.47 -7.39 5.53
CA LYS A 168 4.53 -8.15 4.86
C LYS A 168 5.45 -7.30 4.00
N GLY A 169 5.07 -6.07 3.68
CA GLY A 169 5.88 -5.16 2.87
C GLY A 169 5.24 -3.79 2.71
N ILE A 170 6.04 -2.88 2.19
CA ILE A 170 5.65 -1.50 1.90
C ILE A 170 6.00 -1.20 0.44
N LEU A 171 5.08 -0.59 -0.30
CA LEU A 171 5.26 -0.13 -1.67
C LEU A 171 5.30 1.39 -1.69
N LEU A 172 6.29 1.94 -2.37
CA LEU A 172 6.46 3.37 -2.58
C LEU A 172 6.53 3.66 -4.09
N HIS A 173 5.78 4.66 -4.54
CA HIS A 173 6.02 5.27 -5.84
C HIS A 173 5.91 6.79 -5.72
N GLN A 174 7.06 7.47 -5.71
CA GLN A 174 7.17 8.91 -5.53
C GLN A 174 8.55 9.38 -6.03
N GLY A 175 8.65 10.60 -6.50
CA GLY A 175 9.90 11.22 -6.95
C GLY A 175 9.69 12.33 -7.96
N GLU A 176 8.60 12.31 -8.74
CA GLU A 176 8.31 13.28 -9.79
C GLU A 176 8.23 14.71 -9.25
N SER A 177 7.75 14.88 -8.01
CA SER A 177 7.66 16.19 -7.35
C SER A 177 8.91 16.56 -6.53
N ASN A 178 9.92 15.67 -6.51
CA ASN A 178 11.23 15.93 -5.88
C ASN A 178 12.38 15.84 -6.93
N PRO A 179 12.31 16.56 -8.06
CA PRO A 179 13.32 16.43 -9.10
C PRO A 179 14.70 16.83 -8.55
N ASN A 180 15.70 15.99 -8.80
CA ASN A 180 17.10 16.19 -8.37
C ASN A 180 17.32 16.31 -6.86
N ASP A 181 16.38 15.88 -6.04
CA ASP A 181 16.51 15.89 -4.58
C ASP A 181 17.47 14.80 -4.11
N THR A 182 18.74 15.13 -3.98
CA THR A 182 19.79 14.20 -3.53
C THR A 182 19.59 13.67 -2.10
N LEU A 183 18.74 14.31 -1.29
CA LEU A 183 18.38 13.87 0.06
C LEU A 183 17.14 12.98 0.08
N TRP A 184 16.50 12.72 -1.07
CA TRP A 184 15.27 11.96 -1.17
C TRP A 184 15.38 10.57 -0.50
N THR A 185 16.49 9.85 -0.73
CA THR A 185 16.71 8.52 -0.12
C THR A 185 16.74 8.57 1.40
N LEU A 186 17.33 9.61 1.99
CA LEU A 186 17.37 9.81 3.44
C LEU A 186 16.00 10.20 3.99
N LYS A 187 15.22 10.98 3.26
CA LYS A 187 13.84 11.33 3.61
C LYS A 187 12.96 10.08 3.60
N VAL A 188 13.07 9.23 2.57
CA VAL A 188 12.39 7.94 2.49
C VAL A 188 12.80 7.03 3.64
N LYS A 189 14.11 6.97 3.96
CA LYS A 189 14.60 6.20 5.11
C LYS A 189 13.97 6.65 6.41
N SER A 190 13.90 7.95 6.64
CA SER A 190 13.26 8.52 7.84
C SER A 190 11.79 8.07 7.94
N ILE A 191 11.02 8.12 6.85
CA ILE A 191 9.62 7.68 6.81
C ILE A 191 9.52 6.17 7.08
N TYR A 192 10.36 5.37 6.44
CA TYR A 192 10.38 3.92 6.63
C TYR A 192 10.68 3.54 8.08
N ASP A 193 11.72 4.13 8.68
CA ASP A 193 12.10 3.90 10.07
C ASP A 193 10.96 4.30 11.05
N MET A 194 10.27 5.41 10.77
CA MET A 194 9.10 5.83 11.54
C MET A 194 7.94 4.86 11.42
N LEU A 195 7.63 4.36 10.20
CA LEU A 195 6.58 3.35 9.99
C LEU A 195 6.89 2.06 10.76
N LEU A 196 8.14 1.59 10.71
CA LEU A 196 8.57 0.42 11.48
C LEU A 196 8.37 0.63 12.99
N LYS A 197 8.74 1.79 13.50
CA LYS A 197 8.58 2.15 14.91
C LYS A 197 7.12 2.25 15.32
N ASP A 198 6.31 3.03 14.60
CA ASP A 198 4.91 3.33 14.97
C ASP A 198 3.99 2.11 14.84
N LEU A 199 4.36 1.15 13.99
CA LEU A 199 3.61 -0.10 13.74
C LEU A 199 4.25 -1.31 14.44
N HIS A 200 5.32 -1.12 15.22
CA HIS A 200 6.07 -2.18 15.91
C HIS A 200 6.55 -3.30 14.94
N LEU A 201 7.01 -2.91 13.77
CA LEU A 201 7.49 -3.82 12.72
C LEU A 201 9.00 -4.04 12.83
N LYS A 202 9.46 -5.19 12.31
CA LYS A 202 10.89 -5.51 12.21
C LYS A 202 11.36 -5.34 10.77
N ALA A 203 12.36 -4.50 10.52
CA ALA A 203 12.91 -4.22 9.19
C ALA A 203 13.14 -5.51 8.35
N LYS A 204 13.76 -6.53 8.94
CA LYS A 204 14.02 -7.84 8.29
C LYS A 204 12.78 -8.57 7.78
N LYS A 205 11.58 -8.19 8.24
CA LYS A 205 10.30 -8.84 7.91
C LYS A 205 9.42 -8.04 6.97
N VAL A 206 9.74 -6.77 6.75
CA VAL A 206 8.90 -5.82 6.00
C VAL A 206 9.77 -5.04 5.02
N PRO A 207 10.07 -5.61 3.85
CA PRO A 207 10.84 -4.91 2.81
C PRO A 207 10.08 -3.68 2.29
N LEU A 208 10.86 -2.69 1.83
CA LEU A 208 10.38 -1.53 1.08
C LEU A 208 10.66 -1.74 -0.41
N LEU A 209 9.64 -1.68 -1.24
CA LEU A 209 9.76 -1.72 -2.69
C LEU A 209 9.46 -0.34 -3.24
N ALA A 210 10.42 0.27 -3.93
CA ALA A 210 10.27 1.58 -4.56
C ALA A 210 10.33 1.46 -6.08
N GLY A 211 9.32 1.97 -6.79
CA GLY A 211 9.30 1.96 -8.25
C GLY A 211 10.08 3.12 -8.84
N GLN A 212 10.81 2.85 -9.92
CA GLN A 212 11.32 3.90 -10.78
C GLN A 212 10.16 4.65 -11.44
N LEU A 213 10.35 5.94 -11.66
CA LEU A 213 9.44 6.81 -12.42
C LEU A 213 9.44 6.40 -13.90
N VAL A 214 8.55 7.00 -14.71
CA VAL A 214 8.59 6.77 -16.16
C VAL A 214 10.02 6.90 -16.67
N ASN A 215 10.51 5.83 -17.29
CA ASN A 215 11.90 5.69 -17.64
C ASN A 215 12.26 6.50 -18.91
N GLU A 216 13.55 6.72 -19.12
CA GLU A 216 14.08 7.47 -20.27
C GLU A 216 13.67 6.83 -21.61
N ASP A 217 13.66 5.49 -21.69
CA ASP A 217 13.24 4.74 -22.89
C ASP A 217 11.77 4.98 -23.29
N GLN A 218 10.96 5.52 -22.38
CA GLN A 218 9.59 5.96 -22.59
C GLN A 218 9.46 7.49 -22.71
N GLY A 219 10.57 8.20 -22.68
CA GLY A 219 10.63 9.67 -22.71
C GLY A 219 10.20 10.33 -21.41
N GLY A 220 10.45 9.67 -20.27
CA GLY A 220 10.04 10.14 -18.96
C GLY A 220 10.62 11.50 -18.59
N LYS A 221 9.75 12.48 -18.28
CA LYS A 221 10.18 13.84 -17.90
C LYS A 221 11.00 13.90 -16.63
N CYS A 222 10.79 12.95 -15.73
CA CYS A 222 11.47 12.86 -14.45
C CYS A 222 12.46 11.68 -14.39
N ALA A 223 12.84 11.09 -15.54
CA ALA A 223 13.68 9.90 -15.60
C ALA A 223 15.03 10.07 -14.89
N ALA A 224 15.61 11.27 -14.89
CA ALA A 224 16.84 11.57 -14.16
C ALA A 224 16.76 11.27 -12.65
N MET A 225 15.56 11.34 -12.06
CA MET A 225 15.33 11.02 -10.66
C MET A 225 15.56 9.52 -10.36
N ASN A 226 15.44 8.64 -11.36
CA ASN A 226 15.67 7.22 -11.19
C ASN A 226 17.08 6.90 -10.69
N HIS A 227 18.11 7.69 -11.09
CA HIS A 227 19.45 7.54 -10.54
C HIS A 227 19.57 7.80 -9.03
N ILE A 228 18.65 8.62 -8.49
CA ILE A 228 18.57 8.85 -7.04
C ILE A 228 17.79 7.72 -6.38
N ILE A 229 16.66 7.31 -6.98
CA ILE A 229 15.85 6.19 -6.49
C ILE A 229 16.68 4.91 -6.43
N ASP A 230 17.52 4.64 -7.42
CA ASP A 230 18.38 3.46 -7.51
C ASP A 230 19.37 3.33 -6.34
N LYS A 231 19.68 4.45 -5.66
CA LYS A 231 20.53 4.45 -4.46
C LYS A 231 19.79 4.12 -3.16
N LEU A 232 18.48 3.90 -3.20
CA LEU A 232 17.72 3.61 -1.99
C LEU A 232 18.22 2.39 -1.21
N PRO A 233 18.65 1.28 -1.86
CA PRO A 233 19.26 0.13 -1.15
C PRO A 233 20.57 0.44 -0.42
N GLU A 234 21.28 1.49 -0.80
CA GLU A 234 22.52 1.92 -0.10
C GLU A 234 22.22 2.46 1.31
N VAL A 235 21.02 3.00 1.55
CA VAL A 235 20.62 3.60 2.83
C VAL A 235 19.60 2.76 3.60
N ILE A 236 18.86 1.86 2.92
CA ILE A 236 17.91 0.93 3.52
C ILE A 236 18.24 -0.48 3.03
N SER A 237 18.89 -1.27 3.86
CA SER A 237 19.37 -2.61 3.50
C SER A 237 18.28 -3.61 3.06
N ASN A 238 17.02 -3.35 3.41
CA ASN A 238 15.86 -4.16 2.99
C ASN A 238 14.94 -3.38 2.04
N ALA A 239 15.52 -2.47 1.24
CA ALA A 239 14.83 -1.82 0.14
C ALA A 239 15.23 -2.42 -1.21
N TYR A 240 14.29 -2.42 -2.14
CA TYR A 240 14.44 -2.96 -3.49
C TYR A 240 13.83 -1.98 -4.48
N VAL A 241 14.54 -1.70 -5.55
CA VAL A 241 14.06 -0.81 -6.62
C VAL A 241 13.43 -1.64 -7.72
N ILE A 242 12.24 -1.22 -8.15
CA ILE A 242 11.48 -1.87 -9.21
C ILE A 242 11.68 -1.09 -10.50
N ASN A 243 12.35 -1.69 -11.45
CA ASN A 243 12.68 -1.09 -12.73
C ASN A 243 11.41 -0.84 -13.56
N SER A 244 11.32 0.35 -14.17
CA SER A 244 10.20 0.79 -15.00
C SER A 244 10.50 0.79 -16.51
N SER A 245 11.70 0.41 -16.93
CA SER A 245 12.06 0.34 -18.36
C SER A 245 11.04 -0.51 -19.13
N GLY A 246 10.59 -0.04 -20.30
CA GLY A 246 9.58 -0.68 -21.09
C GLY A 246 8.14 -0.62 -20.55
N CYS A 247 7.89 0.04 -19.40
CA CYS A 247 6.52 0.30 -18.93
C CYS A 247 5.93 1.47 -19.73
N PRO A 248 4.88 1.28 -20.56
CA PRO A 248 4.36 2.33 -21.42
C PRO A 248 3.91 3.58 -20.64
N ALA A 249 4.38 4.74 -21.08
CA ALA A 249 4.03 6.04 -20.52
C ALA A 249 2.80 6.65 -21.19
N ALA A 250 2.03 7.41 -20.44
CA ALA A 250 0.98 8.29 -20.93
C ALA A 250 1.58 9.45 -21.75
N SER A 251 0.73 10.20 -22.47
CA SER A 251 1.16 11.30 -23.33
C SER A 251 1.87 12.43 -22.60
N ASP A 252 1.58 12.63 -21.31
CA ASP A 252 2.22 13.62 -20.46
C ASP A 252 3.66 13.28 -20.06
N LYS A 253 4.08 12.01 -20.25
CA LYS A 253 5.42 11.49 -19.91
C LYS A 253 5.77 11.57 -18.42
N LEU A 254 4.76 11.70 -17.57
CA LEU A 254 4.85 11.67 -16.10
C LEU A 254 4.15 10.45 -15.52
N HIS A 255 3.02 10.08 -16.12
CA HIS A 255 2.22 8.95 -15.68
C HIS A 255 2.39 7.74 -16.59
N PHE A 256 2.13 6.56 -16.07
CA PHE A 256 2.05 5.35 -16.87
C PHE A 256 0.65 5.21 -17.47
N THR A 257 0.57 4.54 -18.64
CA THR A 257 -0.71 4.06 -19.14
C THR A 257 -1.26 2.93 -18.26
N ALA A 258 -2.51 2.51 -18.48
CA ALA A 258 -3.06 1.34 -17.81
C ALA A 258 -2.17 0.09 -18.00
N GLU A 259 -1.63 -0.10 -19.20
CA GLU A 259 -0.66 -1.17 -19.49
C GLU A 259 0.64 -0.97 -18.70
N GLY A 260 1.16 0.25 -18.62
CA GLY A 260 2.35 0.57 -17.83
C GLY A 260 2.18 0.23 -16.35
N TYR A 261 1.02 0.54 -15.75
CA TYR A 261 0.72 0.15 -14.38
C TYR A 261 0.61 -1.37 -14.20
N ARG A 262 0.05 -2.09 -15.17
CA ARG A 262 -0.03 -3.55 -15.13
C ARG A 262 1.36 -4.18 -15.13
N VAL A 263 2.22 -3.74 -16.04
CA VAL A 263 3.61 -4.22 -16.11
C VAL A 263 4.37 -3.91 -14.83
N LEU A 264 4.32 -2.64 -14.39
CA LEU A 264 5.04 -2.19 -13.21
C LEU A 264 4.53 -2.91 -11.94
N GLY A 265 3.21 -3.02 -11.77
CA GLY A 265 2.59 -3.74 -10.66
C GLY A 265 2.98 -5.21 -10.63
N THR A 266 3.02 -5.87 -11.80
CA THR A 266 3.50 -7.25 -11.92
C THR A 266 4.95 -7.37 -11.44
N ARG A 267 5.82 -6.44 -11.81
CA ARG A 267 7.23 -6.45 -11.37
C ARG A 267 7.37 -6.27 -9.85
N TYR A 268 6.60 -5.38 -9.25
CA TYR A 268 6.51 -5.28 -7.78
C TYR A 268 6.08 -6.61 -7.16
N GLY A 269 5.07 -7.26 -7.74
CA GLY A 269 4.57 -8.57 -7.28
C GLY A 269 5.61 -9.67 -7.37
N LEU A 270 6.30 -9.79 -8.49
CA LEU A 270 7.37 -10.78 -8.71
C LEU A 270 8.52 -10.60 -7.71
N GLN A 271 8.95 -9.36 -7.50
CA GLN A 271 9.98 -9.07 -6.49
C GLN A 271 9.51 -9.46 -5.09
N MET A 272 8.27 -9.15 -4.73
CA MET A 272 7.73 -9.51 -3.41
C MET A 272 7.59 -11.03 -3.25
N LEU A 273 7.15 -11.76 -4.27
CA LEU A 273 7.10 -13.23 -4.24
C LEU A 273 8.47 -13.84 -3.94
N ASN A 274 9.50 -13.34 -4.61
CA ASN A 274 10.88 -13.78 -4.36
C ASN A 274 11.28 -13.54 -2.90
N LEU A 275 10.97 -12.38 -2.33
CA LEU A 275 11.26 -12.03 -0.94
C LEU A 275 10.47 -12.86 0.08
N LEU A 276 9.28 -13.31 -0.30
CA LEU A 276 8.45 -14.22 0.49
C LEU A 276 8.87 -15.69 0.36
N GLY A 277 9.85 -16.00 -0.52
CA GLY A 277 10.35 -17.34 -0.76
C GLY A 277 9.52 -18.18 -1.75
N TYR A 278 8.67 -17.55 -2.54
CA TYR A 278 7.91 -18.21 -3.60
C TYR A 278 8.60 -18.04 -4.95
N LYS A 279 8.65 -19.13 -5.73
CA LYS A 279 9.13 -19.03 -7.11
C LYS A 279 8.09 -18.31 -7.95
N ALA A 280 8.50 -17.21 -8.57
CA ALA A 280 7.67 -16.54 -9.54
C ALA A 280 7.30 -17.49 -10.69
N PRO A 281 6.07 -17.44 -11.21
CA PRO A 281 5.72 -18.19 -12.40
C PRO A 281 6.62 -17.75 -13.54
N ALA A 282 7.00 -18.70 -14.42
CA ALA A 282 7.81 -18.43 -15.61
C ALA A 282 7.10 -17.56 -16.67
N THR A 283 5.90 -17.09 -16.39
CA THR A 283 5.07 -16.28 -17.27
C THR A 283 5.50 -14.83 -17.26
N THR A 284 6.12 -14.42 -18.35
CA THR A 284 6.20 -13.02 -18.76
C THR A 284 4.79 -12.45 -18.93
N TYR A 285 4.57 -11.20 -18.46
CA TYR A 285 3.37 -10.44 -18.78
C TYR A 285 3.10 -10.50 -20.34
N PRO A 286 1.84 -10.70 -20.81
CA PRO A 286 0.60 -10.51 -20.05
C PRO A 286 0.09 -11.79 -19.36
N ILE A 287 -0.38 -11.65 -18.12
CA ILE A 287 -1.15 -12.71 -17.46
C ILE A 287 -2.46 -12.86 -18.25
N GLN A 288 -2.55 -13.91 -19.08
CA GLN A 288 -3.82 -14.25 -19.74
C GLN A 288 -4.81 -14.68 -18.65
N VAL A 289 -5.82 -13.85 -18.42
CA VAL A 289 -6.99 -14.26 -17.64
C VAL A 289 -7.69 -15.30 -18.50
N GLN A 290 -7.59 -16.59 -18.11
CA GLN A 290 -8.43 -17.62 -18.70
C GLN A 290 -9.90 -17.28 -18.32
N THR A 291 -10.61 -16.68 -19.27
CA THR A 291 -12.07 -16.70 -19.24
C THR A 291 -12.49 -18.16 -19.46
N THR A 292 -12.90 -18.84 -18.40
CA THR A 292 -13.63 -20.09 -18.54
C THR A 292 -14.95 -19.78 -19.23
N GLY A 293 -14.92 -19.86 -20.57
CA GLY A 293 -16.12 -19.81 -21.38
C GLY A 293 -16.96 -21.04 -21.05
N ASN A 294 -18.04 -20.84 -20.34
CA ASN A 294 -19.10 -21.83 -20.26
C ASN A 294 -19.81 -21.85 -21.61
N ALA A 295 -19.32 -22.71 -22.52
CA ALA A 295 -20.06 -23.05 -23.72
C ALA A 295 -21.24 -23.92 -23.30
N GLY A 296 -22.40 -23.30 -23.12
CA GLY A 296 -23.65 -24.00 -22.96
C GLY A 296 -24.01 -24.80 -24.22
N ARG A 297 -24.37 -26.02 -24.02
CA ARG A 297 -25.31 -26.76 -24.85
C ARG A 297 -26.62 -26.88 -24.11
#